data_17de8fe2592fb42cf093ef0c302cc040
#
_entry.id   17de8fe2592fb42cf093ef0c302cc040
#
_cell.length_a   1.000
_cell.length_b   1.000
_cell.length_c   1.000
_cell.angle_alpha   90.00
_cell.angle_beta   90.00
_cell.angle_gamma   90.00
#
_symmetry.space_group_name_H-M   'P 1'
#
loop_
_entity.id
_entity.type
_entity.pdbx_description
1 polymer ?
#
loop_
_entity_poly.entity_id
_entity_poly.type
_entity_poly.pdbx_seq_one_letter_code
_entity_poly.pdbx_strand_id
1 'polypeptide(L)'
;MSEDRKLHLGAFMRPVTIHAGAWRYPGAYADANFNFQHIVKFAQKLERGKFDAFFMADHLAVLNMPMDALKRSATPTSFEPMTLLPALAMVTENLGLVATGSTTYDEPYHVARRFASLDHISGGRAGWNVVTTSNPNASMNFGRDDQMEHDERYNRAREFYDVVTGLWDSWADDAFIHDQESGV
;
A
#
# COMPACT_ATOMS: atom_id res chain seq x y z
N MET A 1 -22.26 -2.00 30.97
CA MET A 1 -21.49 -3.14 30.41
C MET A 1 -20.32 -2.51 29.68
N SER A 2 -19.07 -2.73 30.10
CA SER A 2 -17.91 -2.27 29.37
C SER A 2 -17.86 -3.06 28.05
N GLU A 3 -17.99 -2.39 26.91
CA GLU A 3 -17.62 -3.00 25.64
C GLU A 3 -16.20 -3.52 25.78
N ASP A 4 -16.00 -4.79 25.45
CA ASP A 4 -14.68 -5.41 25.44
C ASP A 4 -13.78 -4.61 24.45
N ARG A 5 -13.00 -3.69 24.99
CA ARG A 5 -12.04 -2.92 24.20
C ARG A 5 -10.96 -3.87 23.69
N LYS A 6 -10.90 -4.04 22.37
CA LYS A 6 -9.89 -4.84 21.68
C LYS A 6 -8.77 -3.94 21.18
N LEU A 7 -7.56 -4.50 21.15
CA LEU A 7 -6.43 -3.89 20.44
C LEU A 7 -6.54 -4.22 18.95
N HIS A 8 -6.35 -3.21 18.11
CA HIS A 8 -6.21 -3.40 16.68
C HIS A 8 -4.73 -3.40 16.31
N LEU A 9 -4.26 -4.46 15.66
CA LEU A 9 -2.86 -4.68 15.35
C LEU A 9 -2.62 -4.54 13.85
N GLY A 10 -1.85 -3.51 13.46
CA GLY A 10 -1.34 -3.35 12.10
C GLY A 10 0.10 -3.81 11.99
N ALA A 11 0.42 -4.63 11.02
CA ALA A 11 1.78 -5.00 10.70
C ALA A 11 2.34 -4.08 9.62
N PHE A 12 3.25 -3.18 9.99
CA PHE A 12 3.99 -2.38 9.02
C PHE A 12 5.06 -3.24 8.36
N MET A 13 4.85 -3.55 7.09
CA MET A 13 5.71 -4.46 6.37
C MET A 13 6.84 -3.72 5.63
N ARG A 14 8.03 -4.04 6.03
CA ARG A 14 9.27 -3.89 5.27
C ARG A 14 9.88 -5.28 5.17
N PRO A 15 9.90 -5.94 4.00
CA PRO A 15 10.15 -7.39 3.90
C PRO A 15 11.45 -7.86 4.54
N VAL A 16 12.51 -7.09 4.45
CA VAL A 16 13.77 -7.42 5.15
C VAL A 16 13.85 -6.69 6.49
N THR A 17 13.44 -5.41 6.56
CA THR A 17 13.42 -4.60 7.80
C THR A 17 13.48 -3.10 7.51
N ILE A 18 13.16 -2.28 8.52
CA ILE A 18 13.47 -0.83 8.50
C ILE A 18 14.96 -0.57 8.70
N HIS A 19 15.66 -1.40 9.47
CA HIS A 19 17.09 -1.22 9.71
C HIS A 19 17.90 -1.67 8.48
N ALA A 20 18.59 -0.75 7.85
CA ALA A 20 19.29 -0.95 6.57
C ALA A 20 20.23 -2.17 6.52
N GLY A 21 20.84 -2.54 7.65
CA GLY A 21 21.78 -3.65 7.75
C GLY A 21 21.21 -4.98 8.28
N ALA A 22 19.93 -5.04 8.68
CA ALA A 22 19.41 -6.22 9.36
C ALA A 22 19.25 -7.46 8.45
N TRP A 23 19.27 -7.29 7.12
CA TRP A 23 19.33 -8.40 6.17
C TRP A 23 20.56 -9.31 6.38
N ARG A 24 21.60 -8.78 7.04
CA ARG A 24 22.84 -9.50 7.39
C ARG A 24 22.76 -10.24 8.73
N TYR A 25 21.69 -10.07 9.47
CA TYR A 25 21.53 -10.75 10.76
C TYR A 25 21.45 -12.27 10.55
N PRO A 26 22.15 -13.07 11.35
CA PRO A 26 22.08 -14.52 11.23
C PRO A 26 20.62 -15.03 11.32
N GLY A 27 20.20 -15.81 10.32
CA GLY A 27 18.83 -16.31 10.22
C GLY A 27 17.83 -15.34 9.54
N ALA A 28 18.23 -14.12 9.16
CA ALA A 28 17.40 -13.26 8.34
C ALA A 28 17.26 -13.80 6.91
N TYR A 29 16.10 -13.56 6.30
CA TYR A 29 15.87 -13.82 4.88
C TYR A 29 16.46 -12.68 4.06
N ALA A 30 17.68 -12.83 3.56
CA ALA A 30 18.41 -11.80 2.84
C ALA A 30 17.71 -11.37 1.53
N ASP A 31 16.93 -12.26 0.93
CA ASP A 31 16.16 -12.07 -0.31
C ASP A 31 14.70 -11.68 -0.07
N ALA A 32 14.27 -11.41 1.17
CA ALA A 32 12.86 -11.21 1.54
C ALA A 32 12.17 -10.12 0.71
N ASN A 33 12.90 -9.12 0.20
CA ASN A 33 12.34 -8.08 -0.67
C ASN A 33 11.76 -8.62 -1.99
N PHE A 34 12.25 -9.77 -2.46
CA PHE A 34 11.83 -10.41 -3.71
C PHE A 34 11.31 -11.84 -3.50
N ASN A 35 11.39 -12.37 -2.30
CA ASN A 35 10.92 -13.70 -1.98
C ASN A 35 9.42 -13.68 -1.70
N PHE A 36 8.63 -13.77 -2.78
CA PHE A 36 7.17 -13.76 -2.68
C PHE A 36 6.63 -14.84 -1.76
N GLN A 37 7.20 -16.06 -1.81
CA GLN A 37 6.75 -17.16 -0.94
C GLN A 37 7.03 -16.90 0.55
N HIS A 38 8.09 -16.17 0.86
CA HIS A 38 8.34 -15.72 2.23
C HIS A 38 7.29 -14.70 2.68
N ILE A 39 6.95 -13.75 1.82
CA ILE A 39 5.92 -12.74 2.12
C ILE A 39 4.54 -13.39 2.30
N VAL A 40 4.18 -14.36 1.47
CA VAL A 40 2.94 -15.15 1.63
C VAL A 40 2.89 -15.82 3.01
N LYS A 41 3.94 -16.55 3.39
CA LYS A 41 4.02 -17.20 4.71
C LYS A 41 3.93 -16.20 5.85
N PHE A 42 4.50 -15.02 5.67
CA PHE A 42 4.45 -13.94 6.65
C PHE A 42 3.03 -13.39 6.79
N ALA A 43 2.35 -13.06 5.69
CA ALA A 43 0.95 -12.59 5.70
C ALA A 43 0.01 -13.60 6.37
N GLN A 44 0.13 -14.88 6.01
CA GLN A 44 -0.63 -15.95 6.65
C GLN A 44 -0.31 -16.12 8.14
N LYS A 45 0.93 -15.86 8.56
CA LYS A 45 1.31 -15.86 9.98
C LYS A 45 0.67 -14.71 10.74
N LEU A 46 0.62 -13.50 10.14
CA LEU A 46 -0.07 -12.35 10.72
C LEU A 46 -1.57 -12.64 10.89
N GLU A 47 -2.21 -13.20 9.88
CA GLU A 47 -3.62 -13.57 9.94
C GLU A 47 -3.91 -14.59 11.03
N ARG A 48 -3.10 -15.66 11.15
CA ARG A 48 -3.20 -16.60 12.28
C ARG A 48 -2.95 -15.92 13.62
N GLY A 49 -2.09 -14.92 13.69
CA GLY A 49 -1.82 -14.08 14.86
C GLY A 49 -2.90 -13.06 15.16
N LYS A 50 -4.00 -13.02 14.37
CA LYS A 50 -5.12 -12.08 14.53
C LYS A 50 -4.72 -10.62 14.39
N PHE A 51 -3.77 -10.31 13.51
CA PHE A 51 -3.52 -8.96 13.06
C PHE A 51 -4.68 -8.48 12.18
N ASP A 52 -5.09 -7.22 12.37
CA ASP A 52 -6.19 -6.62 11.61
C ASP A 52 -5.72 -6.20 10.20
N ALA A 53 -4.46 -5.75 10.06
CA ALA A 53 -3.96 -5.25 8.78
C ALA A 53 -2.50 -5.58 8.53
N PHE A 54 -2.22 -5.79 7.25
CA PHE A 54 -0.90 -5.77 6.63
C PHE A 54 -0.75 -4.45 5.88
N PHE A 55 0.16 -3.60 6.32
CA PHE A 55 0.43 -2.30 5.73
C PHE A 55 1.77 -2.30 5.01
N MET A 56 1.75 -1.89 3.74
CA MET A 56 2.95 -1.78 2.93
C MET A 56 3.18 -0.34 2.48
N ALA A 57 4.30 0.24 2.94
CA ALA A 57 4.78 1.51 2.44
C ALA A 57 5.32 1.36 1.02
N ASP A 58 5.22 2.42 0.23
CA ASP A 58 5.86 2.52 -1.07
C ASP A 58 6.94 3.61 -1.08
N HIS A 59 7.99 3.37 -1.86
CA HIS A 59 9.08 4.30 -2.07
C HIS A 59 9.27 4.55 -3.55
N LEU A 60 8.83 5.71 -3.99
CA LEU A 60 8.92 6.15 -5.40
C LEU A 60 10.34 6.58 -5.82
N ALA A 61 11.30 6.53 -4.89
CA ALA A 61 12.71 6.72 -5.14
C ALA A 61 13.54 6.04 -4.06
N VAL A 62 14.81 5.77 -4.33
CA VAL A 62 15.76 5.30 -3.33
C VAL A 62 15.88 6.30 -2.17
N LEU A 63 16.14 5.79 -0.99
CA LEU A 63 16.33 6.65 0.19
C LEU A 63 17.51 7.60 -0.03
N ASN A 64 17.38 8.82 0.50
CA ASN A 64 18.47 9.80 0.47
C ASN A 64 19.59 9.38 1.45
N MET A 65 20.48 8.52 0.96
CA MET A 65 21.61 7.97 1.71
C MET A 65 22.88 8.01 0.83
N PRO A 66 24.06 8.07 1.44
CA PRO A 66 25.32 7.89 0.67
C PRO A 66 25.32 6.59 -0.12
N MET A 67 25.87 6.61 -1.35
CA MET A 67 25.87 5.46 -2.25
C MET A 67 26.49 4.20 -1.60
N ASP A 68 27.55 4.36 -0.80
CA ASP A 68 28.17 3.22 -0.11
C ASP A 68 27.28 2.62 0.99
N ALA A 69 26.37 3.39 1.57
CA ALA A 69 25.35 2.89 2.49
C ALA A 69 24.23 2.17 1.71
N LEU A 70 23.77 2.74 0.59
CA LEU A 70 22.76 2.11 -0.26
C LEU A 70 23.22 0.74 -0.79
N LYS A 71 24.48 0.62 -1.25
CA LYS A 71 25.06 -0.66 -1.71
C LYS A 71 25.06 -1.77 -0.64
N ARG A 72 25.00 -1.41 0.63
CA ARG A 72 25.02 -2.33 1.78
C ARG A 72 23.65 -2.50 2.43
N SER A 73 22.66 -1.83 1.88
CA SER A 73 21.27 -1.81 2.40
C SER A 73 20.36 -2.69 1.55
N ALA A 74 19.37 -3.29 2.18
CA ALA A 74 18.27 -3.94 1.47
C ALA A 74 17.14 -2.97 1.08
N THR A 75 17.22 -1.69 1.47
CA THR A 75 16.15 -0.70 1.29
C THR A 75 15.91 -0.22 -0.15
N PRO A 76 16.85 -0.34 -1.13
CA PRO A 76 16.62 0.15 -2.49
C PRO A 76 15.54 -0.61 -3.27
N THR A 77 15.14 -1.78 -2.78
CA THR A 77 14.26 -2.68 -3.55
C THR A 77 13.09 -3.18 -2.73
N SER A 78 11.92 -3.26 -3.36
CA SER A 78 10.69 -3.78 -2.77
C SER A 78 9.72 -4.14 -3.89
N PHE A 79 8.73 -5.00 -3.61
CA PHE A 79 7.55 -5.09 -4.47
C PHE A 79 6.74 -3.79 -4.38
N GLU A 80 6.09 -3.44 -5.47
CA GLU A 80 5.10 -2.37 -5.52
C GLU A 80 3.81 -2.85 -4.85
N PRO A 81 3.19 -2.04 -3.94
CA PRO A 81 2.07 -2.49 -3.12
C PRO A 81 0.83 -2.93 -3.91
N MET A 82 0.43 -2.16 -4.94
CA MET A 82 -0.78 -2.46 -5.71
C MET A 82 -0.63 -3.68 -6.61
N THR A 83 0.59 -4.15 -6.83
CA THR A 83 0.89 -5.42 -7.51
C THR A 83 0.94 -6.58 -6.51
N LEU A 84 1.52 -6.36 -5.32
CA LEU A 84 1.70 -7.40 -4.32
C LEU A 84 0.40 -7.74 -3.58
N LEU A 85 -0.36 -6.73 -3.13
CA LEU A 85 -1.51 -6.96 -2.25
C LEU A 85 -2.65 -7.76 -2.90
N PRO A 86 -2.99 -7.60 -4.20
CA PRO A 86 -3.92 -8.51 -4.87
C PRO A 86 -3.50 -9.97 -4.81
N ALA A 87 -2.21 -10.26 -4.96
CA ALA A 87 -1.69 -11.62 -4.84
C ALA A 87 -1.81 -12.17 -3.39
N LEU A 88 -1.63 -11.31 -2.38
CA LEU A 88 -1.84 -11.68 -0.97
C LEU A 88 -3.31 -11.84 -0.62
N ALA A 89 -4.21 -11.11 -1.28
CA ALA A 89 -5.65 -11.27 -1.13
C ALA A 89 -6.12 -12.70 -1.41
N MET A 90 -5.47 -13.36 -2.37
CA MET A 90 -5.81 -14.74 -2.78
C MET A 90 -5.33 -15.83 -1.79
N VAL A 91 -4.49 -15.47 -0.82
CA VAL A 91 -3.89 -16.42 0.13
C VAL A 91 -4.18 -16.06 1.59
N THR A 92 -5.07 -15.09 1.80
CA THR A 92 -5.56 -14.61 3.10
C THR A 92 -7.08 -14.41 3.03
N GLU A 93 -7.77 -14.50 4.17
CA GLU A 93 -9.23 -14.42 4.24
C GLU A 93 -9.74 -13.17 5.00
N ASN A 94 -9.04 -12.77 6.07
CA ASN A 94 -9.52 -11.73 6.98
C ASN A 94 -8.56 -10.55 7.13
N LEU A 95 -7.29 -10.71 6.73
CA LEU A 95 -6.25 -9.70 6.89
C LEU A 95 -6.52 -8.50 5.99
N GLY A 96 -6.65 -7.31 6.57
CA GLY A 96 -6.74 -6.05 5.83
C GLY A 96 -5.45 -5.78 5.04
N LEU A 97 -5.58 -5.25 3.85
CA LEU A 97 -4.50 -5.05 2.89
C LEU A 97 -4.35 -3.55 2.59
N VAL A 98 -3.39 -2.90 3.23
CA VAL A 98 -3.21 -1.45 3.15
C VAL A 98 -2.03 -1.11 2.26
N ALA A 99 -2.31 -0.48 1.12
CA ALA A 99 -1.32 0.01 0.17
C ALA A 99 -1.07 1.52 0.33
N THR A 100 0.17 1.93 0.14
CA THR A 100 0.51 3.35 0.00
C THR A 100 0.24 3.83 -1.42
N GLY A 101 -0.42 4.97 -1.56
CA GLY A 101 -0.66 5.66 -2.83
C GLY A 101 -0.37 7.15 -2.72
N SER A 102 0.44 7.68 -3.64
CA SER A 102 0.89 9.06 -3.63
C SER A 102 -0.12 10.00 -4.29
N THR A 103 -0.54 11.03 -3.58
CA THR A 103 -1.37 12.09 -4.17
C THR A 103 -0.58 13.06 -5.05
N THR A 104 0.75 13.03 -4.98
CA THR A 104 1.64 13.91 -5.76
C THR A 104 1.98 13.32 -7.13
N TYR A 105 2.16 11.99 -7.20
CA TYR A 105 2.69 11.33 -8.39
C TYR A 105 1.71 10.35 -9.05
N ASP A 106 0.57 10.06 -8.43
CA ASP A 106 -0.53 9.33 -9.03
C ASP A 106 -1.62 10.27 -9.58
N GLU A 107 -2.59 9.67 -10.29
CA GLU A 107 -3.81 10.31 -10.74
C GLU A 107 -5.02 9.78 -9.96
N PRO A 108 -5.97 10.65 -9.53
CA PRO A 108 -7.06 10.24 -8.62
C PRO A 108 -7.93 9.14 -9.22
N TYR A 109 -8.27 9.22 -10.51
CA TYR A 109 -9.05 8.18 -11.17
C TYR A 109 -8.34 6.81 -11.16
N HIS A 110 -7.02 6.79 -11.37
CA HIS A 110 -6.26 5.55 -11.32
C HIS A 110 -6.21 4.96 -9.91
N VAL A 111 -6.04 5.80 -8.89
CA VAL A 111 -6.08 5.37 -7.48
C VAL A 111 -7.47 4.82 -7.16
N ALA A 112 -8.53 5.56 -7.46
CA ALA A 112 -9.91 5.11 -7.19
C ALA A 112 -10.18 3.72 -7.78
N ARG A 113 -9.92 3.51 -9.07
CA ARG A 113 -10.22 2.23 -9.74
C ARG A 113 -9.33 1.07 -9.28
N ARG A 114 -8.05 1.32 -8.94
CA ARG A 114 -7.12 0.28 -8.48
C ARG A 114 -7.52 -0.21 -7.07
N PHE A 115 -7.81 0.72 -6.16
CA PHE A 115 -8.25 0.36 -4.81
C PHE A 115 -9.63 -0.29 -4.82
N ALA A 116 -10.58 0.18 -5.63
CA ALA A 116 -11.85 -0.49 -5.81
C ALA A 116 -11.68 -1.93 -6.33
N SER A 117 -10.76 -2.14 -7.28
CA SER A 117 -10.46 -3.49 -7.78
C SER A 117 -9.86 -4.38 -6.68
N LEU A 118 -8.91 -3.85 -5.89
CA LEU A 118 -8.35 -4.59 -4.76
C LEU A 118 -9.42 -4.91 -3.71
N ASP A 119 -10.34 -3.99 -3.47
CA ASP A 119 -11.43 -4.16 -2.51
C ASP A 119 -12.36 -5.30 -2.95
N HIS A 120 -12.81 -5.30 -4.19
CA HIS A 120 -13.59 -6.40 -4.75
C HIS A 120 -12.85 -7.74 -4.73
N ILE A 121 -11.57 -7.79 -5.14
CA ILE A 121 -10.76 -9.01 -5.12
C ILE A 121 -10.61 -9.54 -3.69
N SER A 122 -10.44 -8.67 -2.73
CA SER A 122 -10.20 -9.04 -1.33
C SER A 122 -11.48 -9.23 -0.51
N GLY A 123 -12.65 -8.91 -1.05
CA GLY A 123 -13.93 -8.97 -0.31
C GLY A 123 -14.03 -7.91 0.79
N GLY A 124 -13.71 -6.65 0.47
CA GLY A 124 -13.87 -5.52 1.38
C GLY A 124 -12.69 -5.28 2.34
N ARG A 125 -11.48 -5.71 1.96
CA ARG A 125 -10.29 -5.63 2.84
C ARG A 125 -9.23 -4.63 2.40
N ALA A 126 -9.50 -3.82 1.36
CA ALA A 126 -8.55 -2.83 0.88
C ALA A 126 -8.46 -1.61 1.80
N GLY A 127 -7.26 -1.08 1.94
CA GLY A 127 -7.01 0.17 2.65
C GLY A 127 -6.00 1.04 1.90
N TRP A 128 -6.22 2.35 1.92
CA TRP A 128 -5.33 3.31 1.29
C TRP A 128 -4.59 4.14 2.33
N ASN A 129 -3.27 4.03 2.34
CA ASN A 129 -2.39 4.95 3.04
C ASN A 129 -2.10 6.15 2.14
N VAL A 130 -2.75 7.27 2.42
CA VAL A 130 -2.66 8.52 1.66
C VAL A 130 -1.37 9.23 2.00
N VAL A 131 -0.49 9.46 1.03
CA VAL A 131 0.77 10.17 1.23
C VAL A 131 1.01 11.25 0.19
N THR A 132 1.73 12.30 0.57
CA THR A 132 2.16 13.38 -0.32
C THR A 132 3.58 13.18 -0.85
N THR A 133 4.20 12.06 -0.55
CA THR A 133 5.59 11.71 -0.90
C THR A 133 6.62 12.75 -0.46
N SER A 134 7.30 12.50 0.65
CA SER A 134 8.26 13.44 1.23
C SER A 134 9.66 13.38 0.61
N ASN A 135 10.01 12.30 -0.10
CA ASN A 135 11.33 12.12 -0.69
C ASN A 135 11.48 12.98 -1.97
N PRO A 136 12.35 14.01 -1.98
CA PRO A 136 12.50 14.88 -3.14
C PRO A 136 13.05 14.17 -4.38
N ASN A 137 13.81 13.08 -4.21
CA ASN A 137 14.36 12.33 -5.33
C ASN A 137 13.27 11.64 -6.19
N ALA A 138 12.05 11.54 -5.67
CA ALA A 138 10.94 10.96 -6.43
C ALA A 138 10.58 11.79 -7.66
N SER A 139 10.72 13.14 -7.62
CA SER A 139 10.37 14.03 -8.73
C SER A 139 11.04 13.63 -10.04
N MET A 140 12.32 13.30 -10.00
CA MET A 140 13.09 12.91 -11.18
C MET A 140 12.56 11.63 -11.86
N ASN A 141 12.05 10.68 -11.10
CA ASN A 141 11.46 9.45 -11.65
C ASN A 141 10.13 9.73 -12.39
N PHE A 142 9.51 10.88 -12.15
CA PHE A 142 8.27 11.31 -12.79
C PHE A 142 8.46 12.50 -13.75
N GLY A 143 9.69 12.72 -14.23
CA GLY A 143 10.01 13.75 -15.24
C GLY A 143 9.86 15.18 -14.75
N ARG A 144 10.04 15.42 -13.45
CA ARG A 144 10.00 16.73 -12.82
C ARG A 144 11.39 17.09 -12.30
N ASP A 145 11.83 18.32 -12.54
CA ASP A 145 13.13 18.81 -12.08
C ASP A 145 13.17 18.96 -10.55
N ASP A 146 12.06 19.42 -9.96
CA ASP A 146 11.94 19.65 -8.52
C ASP A 146 10.69 18.99 -7.93
N GLN A 147 10.76 18.79 -6.62
CA GLN A 147 9.59 18.36 -5.86
C GLN A 147 8.62 19.55 -5.71
N MET A 148 7.32 19.27 -5.87
CA MET A 148 6.25 20.23 -5.57
C MET A 148 6.39 20.76 -4.14
N GLU A 149 6.17 22.06 -3.95
CA GLU A 149 6.22 22.72 -2.65
C GLU A 149 5.32 22.04 -1.62
N HIS A 150 5.71 22.13 -0.34
CA HIS A 150 5.03 21.41 0.75
C HIS A 150 3.53 21.73 0.80
N ASP A 151 3.16 23.00 0.81
CA ASP A 151 1.76 23.41 0.98
C ASP A 151 0.94 23.09 -0.27
N GLU A 152 1.53 23.21 -1.47
CA GLU A 152 0.90 22.75 -2.71
C GLU A 152 0.61 21.25 -2.70
N ARG A 153 1.54 20.42 -2.19
CA ARG A 153 1.32 18.97 -2.08
C ARG A 153 0.13 18.65 -1.19
N TYR A 154 -0.06 19.38 -0.09
CA TYR A 154 -1.20 19.14 0.80
C TYR A 154 -2.51 19.70 0.25
N ASN A 155 -2.49 20.82 -0.47
CA ASN A 155 -3.67 21.33 -1.18
C ASN A 155 -4.12 20.35 -2.27
N ARG A 156 -3.17 19.87 -3.10
CA ARG A 156 -3.43 18.83 -4.10
C ARG A 156 -3.95 17.54 -3.44
N ALA A 157 -3.38 17.13 -2.30
CA ALA A 157 -3.80 15.92 -1.60
C ALA A 157 -5.25 15.98 -1.14
N ARG A 158 -5.72 17.14 -0.69
CA ARG A 158 -7.13 17.34 -0.29
C ARG A 158 -8.06 17.16 -1.49
N GLU A 159 -7.81 17.88 -2.58
CA GLU A 159 -8.61 17.74 -3.80
C GLU A 159 -8.57 16.33 -4.37
N PHE A 160 -7.40 15.71 -4.38
CA PHE A 160 -7.20 14.34 -4.81
C PHE A 160 -8.05 13.36 -3.99
N TYR A 161 -8.02 13.50 -2.66
CA TYR A 161 -8.81 12.68 -1.76
C TYR A 161 -10.31 12.83 -2.01
N ASP A 162 -10.78 14.07 -2.16
CA ASP A 162 -12.20 14.35 -2.43
C ASP A 162 -12.67 13.72 -3.75
N VAL A 163 -11.82 13.75 -4.79
CA VAL A 163 -12.13 13.07 -6.07
C VAL A 163 -12.18 11.56 -5.92
N VAL A 164 -11.20 10.96 -5.23
CA VAL A 164 -11.15 9.49 -5.04
C VAL A 164 -12.37 9.00 -4.25
N THR A 165 -12.67 9.63 -3.12
CA THR A 165 -13.82 9.26 -2.29
C THR A 165 -15.14 9.54 -2.99
N GLY A 166 -15.26 10.67 -3.69
CA GLY A 166 -16.46 10.97 -4.49
C GLY A 166 -16.69 9.95 -5.61
N LEU A 167 -15.64 9.38 -6.21
CA LEU A 167 -15.78 8.30 -7.19
C LEU A 167 -16.27 7.01 -6.52
N TRP A 168 -15.77 6.66 -5.34
CA TRP A 168 -16.24 5.46 -4.61
C TRP A 168 -17.69 5.59 -4.16
N ASP A 169 -18.10 6.79 -3.74
CA ASP A 169 -19.46 7.07 -3.28
C ASP A 169 -20.45 7.38 -4.43
N SER A 170 -19.99 7.35 -5.69
CA SER A 170 -20.83 7.71 -6.85
C SER A 170 -21.86 6.66 -7.24
N TRP A 171 -21.73 5.45 -6.74
CA TRP A 171 -22.63 4.34 -7.01
C TRP A 171 -23.53 4.07 -5.81
N ALA A 172 -24.83 3.92 -6.04
CA ALA A 172 -25.75 3.43 -5.04
C ALA A 172 -25.49 1.95 -4.74
N ASP A 173 -25.84 1.47 -3.55
CA ASP A 173 -25.64 0.07 -3.15
C ASP A 173 -26.32 -0.94 -4.07
N ASP A 174 -27.42 -0.52 -4.74
CA ASP A 174 -28.22 -1.28 -5.69
C ASP A 174 -28.03 -0.85 -7.16
N ALA A 175 -26.91 -0.18 -7.47
CA ALA A 175 -26.67 0.36 -8.82
C ALA A 175 -26.63 -0.71 -9.92
N PHE A 176 -26.30 -1.94 -9.59
CA PHE A 176 -26.24 -3.07 -10.53
C PHE A 176 -27.41 -4.03 -10.29
N ILE A 177 -28.49 -3.84 -11.03
CA ILE A 177 -29.66 -4.73 -10.96
C ILE A 177 -29.36 -6.10 -11.58
N HIS A 178 -28.56 -6.12 -12.66
CA HIS A 178 -28.16 -7.35 -13.40
C HIS A 178 -29.35 -8.27 -13.76
N ASP A 179 -30.52 -7.69 -14.04
CA ASP A 179 -31.67 -8.44 -14.47
C ASP A 179 -31.50 -8.92 -15.92
N GLN A 180 -31.37 -10.23 -16.07
CA GLN A 180 -31.12 -10.85 -17.38
C GLN A 180 -32.34 -10.81 -18.32
N GLU A 181 -33.56 -10.65 -17.81
CA GLU A 181 -34.76 -10.58 -18.62
C GLU A 181 -34.95 -9.19 -19.22
N SER A 182 -34.80 -8.14 -18.41
CA SER A 182 -34.94 -6.75 -18.87
C SER A 182 -33.67 -6.19 -19.50
N GLY A 183 -32.49 -6.76 -19.20
CA GLY A 183 -31.19 -6.28 -19.65
C GLY A 183 -30.71 -5.05 -18.88
N VAL A 184 -31.23 -4.79 -17.69
CA VAL A 184 -30.89 -3.65 -16.80
C VAL A 184 -29.97 -4.11 -15.68
#